data_f5592b4636290f2ba2988f727493d700
#
_entry.id   f5592b4636290f2ba2988f727493d700
#
_cell.length_a   1.000
_cell.length_b   1.000
_cell.length_c   1.000
_cell.angle_alpha   90.00
_cell.angle_beta   90.00
_cell.angle_gamma   90.00
#
_symmetry.space_group_name_H-M   'P 1'
#
loop_
_entity.id
_entity.type
_entity.pdbx_description
1 polymer ?
#
loop_
_entity_poly.entity_id
_entity_poly.type
_entity_poly.pdbx_seq_one_letter_code
_entity_poly.pdbx_strand_id
1 'polypeptide(L)'
;VIMCGDDDGNLAVLRALDATVAGRTIVYSTRNAAELGDLNGATLVRIESESETAESGAEHFTLHIPGGLIGEEERRIAVTLTVPGIHNARNASAAIIAAALLGMDVERASAAVTSFLGAARRFQVRGTVSQVTVVDDYAHHPTEIAALLDAARRRYPQSKIRVIFQPHLFSRTRFFSSEFAQALAKADDVIVTGIFPAREKQEDFPDVTPATIVDEALKLEHEPAKDW
;
A
#
# COMPACT_ATOMS: atom_id res chain seq x y z
N VAL A 1 6.28 -19.01 -6.93
CA VAL A 1 6.27 -17.53 -6.85
C VAL A 1 5.00 -17.08 -6.14
N ILE A 2 5.07 -16.00 -5.33
CA ILE A 2 3.90 -15.37 -4.72
C ILE A 2 3.85 -13.93 -5.27
N MET A 3 2.68 -13.51 -5.78
CA MET A 3 2.56 -12.29 -6.57
C MET A 3 1.27 -11.54 -6.23
N CYS A 4 1.34 -10.20 -6.12
CA CYS A 4 0.17 -9.36 -5.91
C CYS A 4 -0.61 -9.16 -7.22
N GLY A 5 -1.88 -9.57 -7.24
CA GLY A 5 -2.76 -9.43 -8.41
C GLY A 5 -3.43 -8.05 -8.50
N ASP A 6 -3.26 -7.19 -7.48
CA ASP A 6 -3.78 -5.82 -7.53
C ASP A 6 -2.83 -4.84 -8.24
N ASP A 7 -1.69 -5.33 -8.72
CA ASP A 7 -0.72 -4.60 -9.52
C ASP A 7 -0.77 -5.09 -10.97
N ASP A 8 -1.10 -4.20 -11.90
CA ASP A 8 -1.27 -4.56 -13.32
C ASP A 8 0.07 -4.92 -13.98
N GLY A 9 1.20 -4.38 -13.48
CA GLY A 9 2.54 -4.76 -13.94
C GLY A 9 2.86 -6.21 -13.58
N ASN A 10 2.51 -6.64 -12.36
CA ASN A 10 2.62 -8.04 -11.96
C ASN A 10 1.76 -8.96 -12.82
N LEU A 11 0.53 -8.56 -13.13
CA LEU A 11 -0.35 -9.34 -14.01
C LEU A 11 0.20 -9.44 -15.44
N ALA A 12 0.80 -8.37 -15.96
CA ALA A 12 1.45 -8.40 -17.27
C ALA A 12 2.64 -9.38 -17.28
N VAL A 13 3.46 -9.38 -16.23
CA VAL A 13 4.54 -10.35 -16.06
C VAL A 13 3.98 -11.77 -15.97
N LEU A 14 2.96 -12.01 -15.16
CA LEU A 14 2.34 -13.35 -15.01
C LEU A 14 1.86 -13.92 -16.35
N ARG A 15 1.19 -13.09 -17.15
CA ARG A 15 0.68 -13.50 -18.47
C ARG A 15 1.78 -13.81 -19.48
N ALA A 16 2.96 -13.23 -19.30
CA ALA A 16 4.15 -13.48 -20.14
C ALA A 16 5.00 -14.67 -19.65
N LEU A 17 4.73 -15.24 -18.47
CA LEU A 17 5.46 -16.38 -17.95
C LEU A 17 5.15 -17.65 -18.77
N ASP A 18 6.13 -18.54 -18.85
CA ASP A 18 5.91 -19.91 -19.27
C ASP A 18 4.84 -20.59 -18.39
N ALA A 19 3.96 -21.38 -19.01
CA ALA A 19 2.84 -22.03 -18.32
C ALA A 19 3.27 -22.90 -17.12
N THR A 20 4.46 -23.51 -17.18
CA THR A 20 5.00 -24.31 -16.07
C THR A 20 5.34 -23.42 -14.86
N VAL A 21 5.85 -22.22 -15.09
CA VAL A 21 6.16 -21.26 -14.04
C VAL A 21 4.88 -20.60 -13.53
N ALA A 22 4.00 -20.22 -14.44
CA ALA A 22 2.70 -19.62 -14.08
C ALA A 22 1.86 -20.58 -13.23
N GLY A 23 1.77 -21.87 -13.57
CA GLY A 23 1.07 -22.90 -12.80
C GLY A 23 1.65 -23.16 -11.40
N ARG A 24 2.87 -22.67 -11.10
CA ARG A 24 3.48 -22.68 -9.76
C ARG A 24 3.43 -21.32 -9.08
N THR A 25 2.71 -20.38 -9.67
CA THR A 25 2.55 -19.03 -9.12
C THR A 25 1.26 -18.95 -8.32
N ILE A 26 1.33 -18.27 -7.18
CA ILE A 26 0.18 -17.95 -6.36
C ILE A 26 -0.04 -16.46 -6.49
N VAL A 27 -1.23 -16.09 -6.91
CA VAL A 27 -1.68 -14.70 -6.98
C VAL A 27 -2.56 -14.43 -5.76
N TYR A 28 -2.22 -13.44 -4.98
CA TYR A 28 -3.12 -12.93 -3.93
C TYR A 28 -3.70 -11.58 -4.37
N SER A 29 -5.00 -11.35 -4.16
CA SER A 29 -5.66 -10.16 -4.67
C SER A 29 -6.93 -9.83 -3.89
N THR A 30 -7.26 -8.53 -3.83
CA THR A 30 -8.56 -8.03 -3.40
C THR A 30 -9.61 -8.10 -4.52
N ARG A 31 -9.16 -8.18 -5.77
CA ARG A 31 -10.01 -8.36 -6.96
C ARG A 31 -10.47 -9.82 -7.07
N ASN A 32 -11.66 -10.03 -7.61
CA ASN A 32 -12.13 -11.38 -7.90
C ASN A 32 -11.57 -11.91 -9.24
N ALA A 33 -11.79 -13.21 -9.51
CA ALA A 33 -11.25 -13.85 -10.71
C ALA A 33 -11.74 -13.20 -12.02
N ALA A 34 -12.98 -12.70 -12.06
CA ALA A 34 -13.53 -12.05 -13.26
C ALA A 34 -12.85 -10.70 -13.54
N GLU A 35 -12.50 -9.96 -12.48
CA GLU A 35 -11.79 -8.68 -12.58
C GLU A 35 -10.32 -8.86 -12.97
N LEU A 36 -9.69 -9.96 -12.54
CA LEU A 36 -8.30 -10.26 -12.85
C LEU A 36 -8.12 -10.82 -14.27
N GLY A 37 -9.15 -11.48 -14.79
CA GLY A 37 -9.11 -12.16 -16.09
C GLY A 37 -8.22 -13.40 -16.08
N ASP A 38 -7.54 -13.67 -17.19
CA ASP A 38 -6.68 -14.84 -17.33
C ASP A 38 -5.44 -14.72 -16.42
N LEU A 39 -5.26 -15.71 -15.56
CA LEU A 39 -4.12 -15.85 -14.64
C LEU A 39 -3.07 -16.88 -15.13
N ASN A 40 -3.16 -17.32 -16.40
CA ASN A 40 -2.19 -18.23 -17.01
C ASN A 40 -1.97 -19.53 -16.18
N GLY A 41 -3.03 -20.03 -15.53
CA GLY A 41 -2.97 -21.23 -14.68
C GLY A 41 -2.46 -21.01 -13.25
N ALA A 42 -2.18 -19.78 -12.83
CA ALA A 42 -1.81 -19.48 -11.45
C ALA A 42 -2.98 -19.68 -10.48
N THR A 43 -2.65 -20.05 -9.24
CA THR A 43 -3.64 -20.24 -8.18
C THR A 43 -3.99 -18.90 -7.53
N LEU A 44 -5.28 -18.57 -7.43
CA LEU A 44 -5.76 -17.34 -6.78
C LEU A 44 -6.06 -17.58 -5.30
N VAL A 45 -5.44 -16.78 -4.45
CA VAL A 45 -5.84 -16.57 -3.04
C VAL A 45 -6.52 -15.21 -2.96
N ARG A 46 -7.78 -15.19 -2.55
CA ARG A 46 -8.55 -13.97 -2.51
C ARG A 46 -8.51 -13.32 -1.14
N ILE A 47 -8.39 -11.98 -1.12
CA ILE A 47 -8.48 -11.16 0.07
C ILE A 47 -9.84 -10.46 0.05
N GLU A 48 -10.69 -10.78 1.01
CA GLU A 48 -11.94 -10.04 1.25
C GLU A 48 -11.70 -9.09 2.42
N SER A 49 -11.62 -7.79 2.15
CA SER A 49 -11.51 -6.76 3.19
C SER A 49 -12.90 -6.41 3.68
N GLU A 50 -13.07 -6.35 5.00
CA GLU A 50 -14.26 -5.82 5.60
C GLU A 50 -14.23 -4.29 5.48
N SER A 51 -15.34 -3.71 4.97
CA SER A 51 -15.40 -2.28 4.62
C SER A 51 -15.46 -1.34 5.83
N GLU A 52 -15.67 -1.84 7.02
CA GLU A 52 -15.72 -1.07 8.25
C GLU A 52 -14.40 -1.22 9.00
N THR A 53 -13.56 -0.19 8.90
CA THR A 53 -12.45 -0.03 9.84
C THR A 53 -13.07 0.22 11.20
N ALA A 54 -12.85 -0.68 12.14
CA ALA A 54 -13.23 -0.46 13.53
C ALA A 54 -12.66 0.89 14.00
N GLU A 55 -13.32 1.57 14.93
CA GLU A 55 -12.81 2.79 15.57
C GLU A 55 -11.37 2.64 16.10
N SER A 56 -10.93 1.39 16.33
CA SER A 56 -9.56 1.02 16.70
C SER A 56 -8.52 1.29 15.61
N GLY A 57 -8.93 1.47 14.34
CA GLY A 57 -8.04 1.58 13.18
C GLY A 57 -7.37 0.25 12.79
N ALA A 58 -7.90 -0.88 13.25
CA ALA A 58 -7.45 -2.20 12.85
C ALA A 58 -7.94 -2.52 11.42
N GLU A 59 -7.17 -3.28 10.67
CA GLU A 59 -7.57 -3.82 9.36
C GLU A 59 -8.09 -5.24 9.55
N HIS A 60 -9.32 -5.50 9.12
CA HIS A 60 -9.95 -6.83 9.16
C HIS A 60 -10.15 -7.34 7.75
N PHE A 61 -9.78 -8.59 7.50
CA PHE A 61 -9.99 -9.22 6.21
C PHE A 61 -10.06 -10.74 6.35
N THR A 62 -10.61 -11.40 5.34
CA THR A 62 -10.66 -12.86 5.24
C THR A 62 -9.82 -13.31 4.04
N LEU A 63 -8.90 -14.26 4.26
CA LEU A 63 -8.22 -14.98 3.19
C LEU A 63 -9.05 -16.18 2.75
N HIS A 64 -9.33 -16.25 1.46
CA HIS A 64 -9.88 -17.43 0.80
C HIS A 64 -8.76 -18.17 0.11
N ILE A 65 -8.41 -19.32 0.63
CA ILE A 65 -7.34 -20.18 0.13
C ILE A 65 -8.00 -21.41 -0.52
N PRO A 66 -7.85 -21.63 -1.83
CA PRO A 66 -8.48 -22.74 -2.51
C PRO A 66 -7.90 -24.07 -2.04
N GLY A 67 -8.70 -25.12 -2.11
CA GLY A 67 -8.26 -26.50 -1.87
C GLY A 67 -7.13 -26.89 -2.81
N GLY A 68 -6.24 -27.75 -2.33
CA GLY A 68 -5.05 -28.19 -3.06
C GLY A 68 -3.82 -27.29 -2.91
N LEU A 69 -3.95 -26.08 -2.33
CA LEU A 69 -2.81 -25.18 -2.14
C LEU A 69 -2.06 -25.42 -0.82
N ILE A 70 -2.80 -25.49 0.29
CA ILE A 70 -2.24 -25.66 1.66
C ILE A 70 -2.84 -26.90 2.36
N GLY A 71 -3.72 -27.62 1.69
CA GLY A 71 -4.45 -28.77 2.15
C GLY A 71 -5.51 -29.15 1.11
N GLU A 72 -6.24 -30.24 1.33
CA GLU A 72 -7.20 -30.72 0.34
C GLU A 72 -8.44 -29.81 0.24
N GLU A 73 -8.85 -29.22 1.38
CA GLU A 73 -10.07 -28.40 1.48
C GLU A 73 -9.78 -26.91 1.31
N GLU A 74 -10.78 -26.19 0.82
CA GLU A 74 -10.79 -24.72 0.83
C GLU A 74 -10.77 -24.20 2.27
N ARG A 75 -10.01 -23.13 2.52
CA ARG A 75 -9.89 -22.50 3.84
C ARG A 75 -10.31 -21.03 3.76
N ARG A 76 -11.01 -20.59 4.79
CA ARG A 76 -11.39 -19.19 5.02
C ARG A 76 -10.80 -18.75 6.35
N ILE A 77 -9.82 -17.89 6.31
CA ILE A 77 -9.03 -17.48 7.48
C ILE A 77 -9.31 -16.01 7.77
N ALA A 78 -9.96 -15.73 8.90
CA ALA A 78 -10.12 -14.37 9.38
C ALA A 78 -8.79 -13.84 9.93
N VAL A 79 -8.42 -12.65 9.50
CA VAL A 79 -7.17 -11.97 9.88
C VAL A 79 -7.48 -10.60 10.42
N THR A 80 -6.86 -10.23 11.52
CA THR A 80 -6.90 -8.88 12.08
C THR A 80 -5.51 -8.34 12.21
N LEU A 81 -5.28 -7.11 11.71
CA LEU A 81 -4.02 -6.40 11.84
C LEU A 81 -4.21 -5.17 12.72
N THR A 82 -3.24 -4.89 13.57
CA THR A 82 -3.20 -3.65 14.36
C THR A 82 -2.78 -2.43 13.53
N VAL A 83 -2.20 -2.67 12.36
CA VAL A 83 -1.76 -1.62 11.42
C VAL A 83 -2.81 -1.43 10.32
N PRO A 84 -3.26 -0.19 10.06
CA PRO A 84 -4.32 0.08 9.10
C PRO A 84 -3.82 -0.01 7.66
N GLY A 85 -4.74 -0.25 6.76
CA GLY A 85 -4.54 -0.08 5.33
C GLY A 85 -4.52 -1.37 4.54
N ILE A 86 -5.23 -1.38 3.42
CA ILE A 86 -5.34 -2.54 2.52
C ILE A 86 -3.97 -3.04 2.02
N HIS A 87 -2.98 -2.16 1.91
CA HIS A 87 -1.62 -2.55 1.56
C HIS A 87 -0.98 -3.44 2.65
N ASN A 88 -1.32 -3.22 3.93
CA ASN A 88 -0.87 -4.08 5.02
C ASN A 88 -1.60 -5.43 5.00
N ALA A 89 -2.89 -5.47 4.63
CA ALA A 89 -3.60 -6.72 4.39
C ALA A 89 -2.95 -7.55 3.27
N ARG A 90 -2.56 -6.89 2.16
CA ARG A 90 -1.81 -7.53 1.06
C ARG A 90 -0.47 -8.09 1.52
N ASN A 91 0.31 -7.31 2.27
CA ASN A 91 1.60 -7.74 2.80
C ASN A 91 1.47 -8.91 3.79
N ALA A 92 0.50 -8.85 4.68
CA ALA A 92 0.19 -9.93 5.62
C ALA A 92 -0.25 -11.20 4.89
N SER A 93 -1.08 -11.07 3.86
CA SER A 93 -1.51 -12.20 3.02
C SER A 93 -0.33 -12.91 2.38
N ALA A 94 0.60 -12.17 1.79
CA ALA A 94 1.83 -12.73 1.22
C ALA A 94 2.65 -13.47 2.28
N ALA A 95 2.79 -12.91 3.48
CA ALA A 95 3.54 -13.52 4.58
C ALA A 95 2.87 -14.80 5.10
N ILE A 96 1.53 -14.80 5.27
CA ILE A 96 0.76 -15.97 5.68
C ILE A 96 0.88 -17.09 4.66
N ILE A 97 0.69 -16.78 3.38
CA ILE A 97 0.82 -17.76 2.28
C ILE A 97 2.24 -18.35 2.28
N ALA A 98 3.26 -17.51 2.36
CA ALA A 98 4.65 -17.97 2.36
C ALA A 98 4.95 -18.90 3.55
N ALA A 99 4.50 -18.53 4.76
CA ALA A 99 4.68 -19.33 5.97
C ALA A 99 3.96 -20.69 5.86
N ALA A 100 2.73 -20.69 5.34
CA ALA A 100 1.94 -21.90 5.16
C ALA A 100 2.57 -22.85 4.13
N LEU A 101 3.10 -22.34 3.02
CA LEU A 101 3.84 -23.12 2.03
C LEU A 101 5.14 -23.74 2.57
N LEU A 102 5.72 -23.11 3.60
CA LEU A 102 6.88 -23.64 4.33
C LEU A 102 6.49 -24.62 5.44
N GLY A 103 5.22 -24.98 5.55
CA GLY A 103 4.73 -25.99 6.49
C GLY A 103 4.24 -25.44 7.84
N MET A 104 4.12 -24.10 7.98
CA MET A 104 3.48 -23.54 9.16
C MET A 104 1.96 -23.73 9.04
N ASP A 105 1.29 -24.06 10.13
CA ASP A 105 -0.16 -24.04 10.20
C ASP A 105 -0.69 -22.63 9.88
N VAL A 106 -1.71 -22.53 9.03
CA VAL A 106 -2.18 -21.25 8.48
C VAL A 106 -2.86 -20.38 9.54
N GLU A 107 -3.54 -20.98 10.49
CA GLU A 107 -4.15 -20.30 11.64
C GLU A 107 -3.06 -19.71 12.55
N ARG A 108 -2.00 -20.47 12.76
CA ARG A 108 -0.83 -20.00 13.52
C ARG A 108 -0.10 -18.86 12.79
N ALA A 109 0.03 -18.94 11.48
CA ALA A 109 0.58 -17.87 10.65
C ALA A 109 -0.28 -16.60 10.75
N SER A 110 -1.61 -16.74 10.67
CA SER A 110 -2.57 -15.65 10.83
C SER A 110 -2.49 -15.00 12.22
N ALA A 111 -2.46 -15.81 13.28
CA ALA A 111 -2.30 -15.30 14.65
C ALA A 111 -0.97 -14.55 14.85
N ALA A 112 0.10 -15.00 14.19
CA ALA A 112 1.41 -14.34 14.29
C ALA A 112 1.40 -12.94 13.66
N VAL A 113 0.74 -12.73 12.52
CA VAL A 113 0.67 -11.40 11.89
C VAL A 113 -0.20 -10.43 12.70
N THR A 114 -1.17 -10.90 13.46
CA THR A 114 -1.99 -10.08 14.37
C THR A 114 -1.14 -9.42 15.47
N SER A 115 -0.07 -10.07 15.90
CA SER A 115 0.85 -9.53 16.91
C SER A 115 1.86 -8.50 16.34
N PHE A 116 1.86 -8.28 15.03
CA PHE A 116 2.74 -7.33 14.38
C PHE A 116 2.26 -5.89 14.61
N LEU A 117 3.05 -5.12 15.34
CA LEU A 117 2.72 -3.73 15.72
C LEU A 117 3.16 -2.69 14.67
N GLY A 118 3.59 -3.13 13.52
CA GLY A 118 4.14 -2.27 12.46
C GLY A 118 5.67 -2.21 12.48
N ALA A 119 6.23 -1.74 11.39
CA ALA A 119 7.64 -1.40 11.31
C ALA A 119 7.84 0.08 11.68
N ALA A 120 9.02 0.43 12.17
CA ALA A 120 9.38 1.82 12.37
C ALA A 120 9.19 2.61 11.07
N ARG A 121 8.63 3.80 11.18
CA ARG A 121 8.29 4.66 10.04
C ARG A 121 7.33 3.99 9.02
N ARG A 122 6.36 3.22 9.49
CA ARG A 122 5.24 2.67 8.73
C ARG A 122 3.95 2.93 9.50
N PHE A 123 3.25 4.01 9.17
CA PHE A 123 2.12 4.55 9.92
C PHE A 123 2.39 4.64 11.43
N GLN A 124 3.61 5.05 11.78
CA GLN A 124 4.05 5.07 13.17
C GLN A 124 3.50 6.30 13.89
N VAL A 125 2.56 6.11 14.81
CA VAL A 125 2.10 7.17 15.70
C VAL A 125 3.24 7.53 16.65
N ARG A 126 3.76 8.77 16.55
CA ARG A 126 4.85 9.30 17.38
C ARG A 126 4.35 9.89 18.69
N GLY A 127 3.11 10.30 18.71
CA GLY A 127 2.45 10.85 19.88
C GLY A 127 1.30 11.78 19.52
N THR A 128 0.57 12.21 20.56
CA THR A 128 -0.51 13.20 20.45
C THR A 128 -0.28 14.31 21.44
N VAL A 129 -0.24 15.55 20.94
CA VAL A 129 -0.07 16.77 21.76
C VAL A 129 -1.13 17.78 21.34
N SER A 130 -1.86 18.33 22.29
CA SER A 130 -2.91 19.33 22.04
C SER A 130 -3.88 18.94 20.94
N GLN A 131 -4.34 17.67 20.95
CA GLN A 131 -5.24 17.07 19.97
C GLN A 131 -4.63 16.89 18.56
N VAL A 132 -3.35 17.14 18.37
CA VAL A 132 -2.63 16.87 17.13
C VAL A 132 -1.90 15.53 17.27
N THR A 133 -2.29 14.57 16.45
CA THR A 133 -1.59 13.27 16.36
C THR A 133 -0.53 13.35 15.26
N VAL A 134 0.71 13.04 15.62
CA VAL A 134 1.84 13.01 14.69
C VAL A 134 2.09 11.57 14.25
N VAL A 135 2.05 11.35 12.95
CA VAL A 135 2.33 10.06 12.30
C VAL A 135 3.58 10.18 11.43
N ASP A 136 4.52 9.25 11.57
CA ASP A 136 5.74 9.17 10.76
C ASP A 136 5.64 7.96 9.82
N ASP A 137 5.86 8.21 8.53
CA ASP A 137 5.86 7.16 7.50
C ASP A 137 7.04 7.35 6.53
N TYR A 138 7.50 6.26 5.96
CA TYR A 138 8.62 6.25 5.01
C TYR A 138 8.17 6.32 3.54
N ALA A 139 6.87 6.49 3.30
CA ALA A 139 6.31 6.58 1.95
C ALA A 139 7.05 7.64 1.11
N HIS A 140 7.56 7.22 -0.02
CA HIS A 140 8.38 8.05 -0.92
C HIS A 140 8.11 7.75 -2.40
N HIS A 141 7.07 6.98 -2.69
CA HIS A 141 6.53 6.71 -4.01
C HIS A 141 5.06 7.15 -4.04
N PRO A 142 4.52 7.69 -5.15
CA PRO A 142 3.13 8.16 -5.21
C PRO A 142 2.09 7.13 -4.73
N THR A 143 2.25 5.88 -5.14
CA THR A 143 1.36 4.77 -4.72
C THR A 143 1.39 4.55 -3.21
N GLU A 144 2.57 4.63 -2.58
CA GLU A 144 2.71 4.50 -1.12
C GLU A 144 2.02 5.66 -0.40
N ILE A 145 2.23 6.90 -0.89
CA ILE A 145 1.62 8.12 -0.32
C ILE A 145 0.10 8.05 -0.42
N ALA A 146 -0.44 7.66 -1.58
CA ALA A 146 -1.88 7.50 -1.75
C ALA A 146 -2.45 6.47 -0.76
N ALA A 147 -1.83 5.30 -0.64
CA ALA A 147 -2.26 4.25 0.28
C ALA A 147 -2.18 4.69 1.76
N LEU A 148 -1.12 5.44 2.12
CA LEU A 148 -0.94 6.02 3.45
C LEU A 148 -2.06 7.00 3.79
N LEU A 149 -2.38 7.91 2.88
CA LEU A 149 -3.41 8.93 3.09
C LEU A 149 -4.82 8.32 3.13
N ASP A 150 -5.09 7.30 2.33
CA ASP A 150 -6.34 6.54 2.41
C ASP A 150 -6.47 5.83 3.78
N ALA A 151 -5.39 5.24 4.28
CA ALA A 151 -5.36 4.64 5.61
C ALA A 151 -5.54 5.68 6.73
N ALA A 152 -4.90 6.85 6.58
CA ALA A 152 -5.04 7.96 7.53
C ALA A 152 -6.47 8.50 7.57
N ARG A 153 -7.11 8.67 6.40
CA ARG A 153 -8.49 9.13 6.31
C ARG A 153 -9.47 8.14 6.93
N ARG A 154 -9.27 6.83 6.72
CA ARG A 154 -10.10 5.79 7.36
C ARG A 154 -9.95 5.78 8.87
N ARG A 155 -8.72 5.94 9.37
CA ARG A 155 -8.44 5.94 10.82
C ARG A 155 -8.91 7.21 11.51
N TYR A 156 -8.88 8.35 10.81
CA TYR A 156 -9.21 9.67 11.34
C TYR A 156 -10.20 10.40 10.43
N PRO A 157 -11.44 9.87 10.27
CA PRO A 157 -12.37 10.34 9.24
C PRO A 157 -12.81 11.79 9.42
N GLN A 158 -12.83 12.30 10.65
CA GLN A 158 -13.24 13.67 10.99
C GLN A 158 -12.08 14.63 11.22
N SER A 159 -10.85 14.14 11.10
CA SER A 159 -9.66 14.96 11.37
C SER A 159 -9.16 15.65 10.11
N LYS A 160 -8.63 16.87 10.28
CA LYS A 160 -7.86 17.53 9.24
C LYS A 160 -6.50 16.81 9.10
N ILE A 161 -6.18 16.37 7.89
CA ILE A 161 -4.91 15.67 7.58
C ILE A 161 -3.97 16.69 6.95
N ARG A 162 -2.88 17.01 7.67
CA ARG A 162 -1.78 17.83 7.17
C ARG A 162 -0.57 16.96 6.87
N VAL A 163 -0.03 17.07 5.66
CA VAL A 163 1.16 16.34 5.22
C VAL A 163 2.37 17.28 5.18
N ILE A 164 3.49 16.81 5.71
CA ILE A 164 4.81 17.40 5.45
C ILE A 164 5.57 16.36 4.65
N PHE A 165 5.80 16.64 3.36
CA PHE A 165 6.41 15.71 2.43
C PHE A 165 7.81 16.17 2.04
N GLN A 166 8.81 15.30 2.25
CA GLN A 166 10.16 15.50 1.74
C GLN A 166 10.38 14.60 0.52
N PRO A 167 10.42 15.13 -0.69
CA PRO A 167 10.74 14.34 -1.87
C PRO A 167 12.15 13.72 -1.78
N HIS A 168 12.32 12.53 -2.31
CA HIS A 168 13.58 11.81 -2.35
C HIS A 168 14.04 11.62 -3.79
N LEU A 169 15.24 12.12 -4.12
CA LEU A 169 15.86 12.17 -5.45
C LEU A 169 15.20 13.18 -6.41
N PHE A 170 16.03 13.94 -7.08
CA PHE A 170 15.58 14.87 -8.13
C PHE A 170 15.00 14.14 -9.34
N SER A 171 15.63 13.03 -9.77
CA SER A 171 15.16 12.21 -10.89
C SER A 171 13.74 11.67 -10.63
N ARG A 172 13.49 11.17 -9.42
CA ARG A 172 12.16 10.67 -9.02
C ARG A 172 11.14 11.80 -8.95
N THR A 173 11.52 12.94 -8.38
CA THR A 173 10.66 14.12 -8.28
C THR A 173 10.23 14.60 -9.67
N ARG A 174 11.16 14.67 -10.64
CA ARG A 174 10.87 15.01 -12.02
C ARG A 174 9.93 13.99 -12.68
N PHE A 175 10.26 12.71 -12.54
CA PHE A 175 9.53 11.63 -13.24
C PHE A 175 8.08 11.46 -12.73
N PHE A 176 7.87 11.61 -11.44
CA PHE A 176 6.57 11.37 -10.80
C PHE A 176 5.89 12.65 -10.28
N SER A 177 6.24 13.83 -10.78
CA SER A 177 5.71 15.10 -10.26
C SER A 177 4.18 15.14 -10.25
N SER A 178 3.55 14.73 -11.35
CA SER A 178 2.08 14.70 -11.48
C SER A 178 1.45 13.67 -10.56
N GLU A 179 2.00 12.47 -10.47
CA GLU A 179 1.53 11.40 -9.61
C GLU A 179 1.70 11.74 -8.12
N PHE A 180 2.80 12.44 -7.76
CA PHE A 180 2.96 12.98 -6.41
C PHE A 180 1.88 14.00 -6.07
N ALA A 181 1.62 14.95 -6.98
CA ALA A 181 0.56 15.94 -6.81
C ALA A 181 -0.80 15.27 -6.59
N GLN A 182 -1.17 14.30 -7.44
CA GLN A 182 -2.42 13.55 -7.32
C GLN A 182 -2.52 12.78 -6.00
N ALA A 183 -1.45 12.12 -5.58
CA ALA A 183 -1.42 11.36 -4.33
C ALA A 183 -1.58 12.30 -3.12
N LEU A 184 -0.83 13.40 -3.07
CA LEU A 184 -0.85 14.38 -2.00
C LEU A 184 -2.18 15.14 -1.92
N ALA A 185 -2.90 15.31 -3.04
CA ALA A 185 -4.22 15.94 -3.07
C ALA A 185 -5.28 15.24 -2.20
N LYS A 186 -5.03 14.04 -1.70
CA LYS A 186 -5.89 13.33 -0.72
C LYS A 186 -5.82 13.94 0.69
N ALA A 187 -4.80 14.73 0.99
CA ALA A 187 -4.69 15.47 2.25
C ALA A 187 -5.44 16.81 2.21
N ASP A 188 -5.68 17.40 3.37
CA ASP A 188 -6.36 18.70 3.47
C ASP A 188 -5.37 19.85 3.33
N ASP A 189 -4.15 19.70 3.89
CA ASP A 189 -3.04 20.65 3.75
C ASP A 189 -1.76 19.90 3.38
N VAL A 190 -0.94 20.44 2.50
CA VAL A 190 0.33 19.85 2.10
C VAL A 190 1.46 20.89 2.15
N ILE A 191 2.57 20.48 2.76
CA ILE A 191 3.82 21.22 2.75
C ILE A 191 4.87 20.35 2.06
N VAL A 192 5.41 20.80 0.94
CA VAL A 192 6.52 20.15 0.25
C VAL A 192 7.83 20.79 0.66
N THR A 193 8.72 20.03 1.27
CA THR A 193 10.03 20.53 1.74
C THR A 193 11.12 20.33 0.69
N GLY A 194 12.35 20.77 1.01
CA GLY A 194 13.52 20.57 0.15
C GLY A 194 13.74 19.10 -0.21
N ILE A 195 14.10 18.85 -1.48
CA ILE A 195 14.35 17.50 -1.99
C ILE A 195 15.59 16.91 -1.30
N PHE A 196 15.47 15.68 -0.78
CA PHE A 196 16.64 14.93 -0.29
C PHE A 196 17.39 14.31 -1.47
N PRO A 197 18.64 14.77 -1.76
CA PRO A 197 19.33 14.43 -2.99
C PRO A 197 19.90 13.01 -3.00
N ALA A 198 20.15 12.42 -1.82
CA ALA A 198 20.87 11.15 -1.65
C ALA A 198 22.20 11.15 -2.42
N ARG A 199 22.25 10.45 -3.58
CA ARG A 199 23.46 10.37 -4.44
C ARG A 199 23.43 11.30 -5.65
N GLU A 200 22.36 12.07 -5.86
CA GLU A 200 22.20 12.99 -6.98
C GLU A 200 22.68 14.40 -6.60
N LYS A 201 23.00 15.19 -7.59
CA LYS A 201 23.41 16.58 -7.39
C LYS A 201 22.40 17.52 -8.04
N GLN A 202 22.16 18.67 -7.39
CA GLN A 202 21.24 19.68 -7.91
C GLN A 202 21.68 20.20 -9.30
N GLU A 203 22.98 20.23 -9.55
CA GLU A 203 23.52 20.72 -10.85
C GLU A 203 23.10 19.85 -12.03
N ASP A 204 22.83 18.55 -11.80
CA ASP A 204 22.34 17.62 -12.82
C ASP A 204 20.84 17.79 -13.09
N PHE A 205 20.13 18.50 -12.21
CA PHE A 205 18.68 18.72 -12.24
C PHE A 205 18.32 20.18 -11.90
N PRO A 206 18.84 21.17 -12.64
CA PRO A 206 18.74 22.59 -12.26
C PRO A 206 17.30 23.12 -12.23
N ASP A 207 16.41 22.48 -12.98
CA ASP A 207 14.98 22.81 -13.12
C ASP A 207 14.08 22.08 -12.12
N VAL A 208 14.62 21.14 -11.32
CA VAL A 208 13.83 20.33 -10.38
C VAL A 208 13.95 20.88 -8.97
N THR A 209 12.84 21.37 -8.44
CA THR A 209 12.72 21.94 -7.11
C THR A 209 11.47 21.41 -6.43
N PRO A 210 11.22 21.69 -5.16
CA PRO A 210 9.92 21.38 -4.52
C PRO A 210 8.72 21.95 -5.28
N ALA A 211 8.88 23.11 -5.94
CA ALA A 211 7.84 23.73 -6.76
C ALA A 211 7.41 22.84 -7.93
N THR A 212 8.28 21.93 -8.42
CA THR A 212 7.92 20.98 -9.48
C THR A 212 6.67 20.17 -9.15
N ILE A 213 6.49 19.76 -7.88
CA ILE A 213 5.29 19.04 -7.43
C ILE A 213 4.13 20.02 -7.19
N VAL A 214 4.43 21.20 -6.62
CA VAL A 214 3.41 22.21 -6.33
C VAL A 214 2.77 22.73 -7.61
N ASP A 215 3.57 22.98 -8.65
CA ASP A 215 3.10 23.45 -9.94
C ASP A 215 2.17 22.41 -10.62
N GLU A 216 2.45 21.12 -10.46
CA GLU A 216 1.54 20.07 -10.93
C GLU A 216 0.25 20.02 -10.11
N ALA A 217 0.33 20.23 -8.79
CA ALA A 217 -0.84 20.27 -7.93
C ALA A 217 -1.78 21.43 -8.25
N LEU A 218 -1.26 22.59 -8.61
CA LEU A 218 -2.06 23.75 -9.03
C LEU A 218 -2.82 23.52 -10.34
N LYS A 219 -2.43 22.54 -11.13
CA LYS A 219 -3.14 22.14 -12.36
C LYS A 219 -4.31 21.19 -12.08
N LEU A 220 -4.41 20.62 -10.88
CA LEU A 220 -5.51 19.72 -10.55
C LEU A 220 -6.80 20.53 -10.37
N GLU A 221 -7.83 20.21 -11.17
CA GLU A 221 -9.16 20.80 -11.05
C GLU A 221 -9.87 20.27 -9.79
N HIS A 222 -9.46 20.71 -8.62
CA HIS A 222 -10.10 20.36 -7.34
C HIS A 222 -10.47 21.62 -6.59
N GLU A 223 -11.77 21.80 -6.34
CA GLU A 223 -12.27 22.78 -5.38
C GLU A 223 -12.34 22.18 -3.96
N PRO A 224 -12.09 22.99 -2.93
CA PRO A 224 -11.51 24.33 -2.94
C PRO A 224 -9.97 24.27 -3.03
N ALA A 225 -9.36 25.39 -3.45
CA ALA A 225 -7.90 25.52 -3.49
C ALA A 225 -7.30 25.04 -2.18
N LYS A 226 -6.50 24.01 -2.22
CA LYS A 226 -5.73 23.53 -1.08
C LYS A 226 -4.51 24.43 -0.97
N ASP A 227 -4.18 24.86 0.26
CA ASP A 227 -2.94 25.60 0.52
C ASP A 227 -1.76 24.63 0.35
N TRP A 228 -1.03 24.84 -0.74
CA TRP A 228 0.14 24.03 -1.12
C TRP A 228 1.44 24.72 -0.67
#